data_4422e1bf3b4204d3394b404c323993e2
#
_entry.id   4422e1bf3b4204d3394b404c323993e2
#
_cell.length_a   1.000
_cell.length_b   1.000
_cell.length_c   1.000
_cell.angle_alpha   90.00
_cell.angle_beta   90.00
_cell.angle_gamma   90.00
#
_symmetry.space_group_name_H-M   'P 1'
#
loop_
_entity.id
_entity.type
_entity.pdbx_description
1 polymer ?
#
loop_
_entity_poly.entity_id
_entity_poly.type
_entity_poly.pdbx_seq_one_letter_code
_entity_poly.pdbx_strand_id
1 'polypeptide(L)'
;MDGYKFSAINAHGGGRNRVYHCTKAGEADKILRISFLKDRSKEDFLAETEYIRYLHDNGGSVANVINSLQGNLVEEVIYNNRAFFIVLFDKAKGKRFVDNDYKYREGASITEYYYNCGKTLGKLHQLSKEYAPTHKRYNFLDKFCMEYINKLIPDSHALLKMKMFDLLKALEGLDKSPETFGMVHFDFNDGNYFIDFDTGQITVYDFDNSCFCWYLFDLAAVWENGTGWVWHEKSADERKEFMDDYFKVVVDGYRSETAIDDSMLDHLPIFLKANLVEGIVSHFECLRDGDNDGIDEEWVSNAIKCLEEDIPFNGFFS
;
A
#
# COMPACT_ATOMS: atom_id res chain seq x y z
N MET A 1 9.70 -12.61 25.04
CA MET A 1 10.45 -11.33 24.83
C MET A 1 10.98 -10.78 26.15
N ASP A 2 11.72 -11.60 26.88
CA ASP A 2 12.25 -11.21 28.18
C ASP A 2 13.27 -10.06 28.05
N GLY A 3 13.13 -9.05 28.92
CA GLY A 3 14.01 -7.89 28.96
C GLY A 3 13.75 -6.81 27.91
N TYR A 4 12.77 -6.97 27.02
CA TYR A 4 12.35 -5.90 26.10
C TYR A 4 11.44 -4.90 26.80
N LYS A 5 11.64 -3.62 26.47
CA LYS A 5 10.72 -2.54 26.79
C LYS A 5 9.79 -2.34 25.61
N PHE A 6 8.50 -2.10 25.89
CA PHE A 6 7.46 -1.89 24.90
C PHE A 6 6.97 -0.46 24.98
N SER A 7 6.93 0.25 23.86
CA SER A 7 6.29 1.55 23.73
C SER A 7 5.25 1.49 22.60
N ALA A 8 4.01 1.85 22.88
CA ALA A 8 2.97 1.87 21.87
C ALA A 8 3.32 2.89 20.78
N ILE A 9 3.16 2.50 19.54
CA ILE A 9 3.20 3.41 18.39
C ILE A 9 1.77 3.88 18.19
N ASN A 10 1.53 5.18 18.37
CA ASN A 10 0.24 5.77 18.08
C ASN A 10 0.06 5.78 16.56
N ALA A 11 -0.81 4.91 16.05
CA ALA A 11 -1.28 5.03 14.68
C ALA A 11 -2.12 6.32 14.60
N HIS A 12 -1.73 7.24 13.74
CA HIS A 12 -2.58 8.36 13.37
C HIS A 12 -3.75 7.83 12.56
N GLY A 13 -4.95 7.91 13.13
CA GLY A 13 -6.21 7.47 12.53
C GLY A 13 -6.45 5.96 12.66
N GLY A 14 -7.40 5.56 13.47
CA GLY A 14 -8.14 4.30 13.51
C GLY A 14 -7.41 2.98 13.20
N GLY A 15 -6.12 2.88 13.52
CA GLY A 15 -5.28 1.73 13.15
C GLY A 15 -5.91 0.39 13.54
N ARG A 16 -6.17 -0.45 12.55
CA ARG A 16 -6.75 -1.81 12.70
C ARG A 16 -5.90 -2.70 13.59
N ASN A 17 -4.62 -2.35 13.79
CA ASN A 17 -3.62 -3.09 14.53
C ASN A 17 -3.14 -2.32 15.76
N ARG A 18 -2.70 -3.03 16.80
CA ARG A 18 -1.93 -2.45 17.91
C ARG A 18 -0.46 -2.72 17.68
N VAL A 19 0.33 -1.65 17.55
CA VAL A 19 1.75 -1.73 17.20
C VAL A 19 2.61 -1.21 18.35
N TYR A 20 3.67 -1.95 18.66
CA TYR A 20 4.61 -1.60 19.73
C TYR A 20 6.04 -1.59 19.20
N HIS A 21 6.77 -0.54 19.52
CA HIS A 21 8.22 -0.52 19.38
C HIS A 21 8.83 -1.26 20.57
N CYS A 22 9.69 -2.22 20.29
CA CYS A 22 10.29 -3.10 21.26
C CYS A 22 11.81 -2.89 21.27
N THR A 23 12.34 -2.43 22.40
CA THR A 23 13.76 -2.10 22.57
C THR A 23 14.41 -2.92 23.68
N LYS A 24 15.66 -3.35 23.46
CA LYS A 24 16.49 -4.03 24.46
C LYS A 24 17.96 -3.64 24.26
N ALA A 25 18.63 -3.32 25.34
CA ALA A 25 20.04 -2.91 25.28
C ALA A 25 20.92 -4.00 24.62
N GLY A 26 21.67 -3.61 23.59
CA GLY A 26 22.56 -4.50 22.86
C GLY A 26 21.89 -5.38 21.79
N GLU A 27 20.59 -5.24 21.56
CA GLU A 27 19.87 -5.93 20.50
C GLU A 27 19.23 -4.91 19.53
N ALA A 28 18.99 -5.34 18.29
CA ALA A 28 18.29 -4.53 17.31
C ALA A 28 16.81 -4.32 17.73
N ASP A 29 16.30 -3.14 17.46
CA ASP A 29 14.91 -2.78 17.72
C ASP A 29 13.97 -3.64 16.87
N LYS A 30 12.79 -3.92 17.42
CA LYS A 30 11.75 -4.74 16.78
C LYS A 30 10.41 -4.05 16.82
N ILE A 31 9.52 -4.47 15.94
CA ILE A 31 8.11 -4.02 15.90
C ILE A 31 7.23 -5.23 16.20
N LEU A 32 6.41 -5.12 17.24
CA LEU A 32 5.40 -6.12 17.58
C LEU A 32 4.03 -5.61 17.12
N ARG A 33 3.37 -6.37 16.25
CA ARG A 33 2.00 -6.12 15.83
C ARG A 33 1.06 -7.14 16.47
N ILE A 34 -0.02 -6.64 17.09
CA ILE A 34 -1.12 -7.44 17.62
C ILE A 34 -2.37 -7.06 16.84
N SER A 35 -2.92 -8.00 16.12
CA SER A 35 -4.08 -7.82 15.25
C SER A 35 -5.30 -8.50 15.85
N PHE A 36 -6.43 -7.81 15.76
CA PHE A 36 -7.73 -8.31 16.14
C PHE A 36 -8.73 -7.87 15.07
N LEU A 37 -8.75 -8.58 13.95
CA LEU A 37 -9.58 -8.25 12.81
C LEU A 37 -10.64 -9.32 12.60
N LYS A 38 -11.91 -8.91 12.61
CA LYS A 38 -13.04 -9.82 12.40
C LYS A 38 -13.13 -10.32 10.95
N ASP A 39 -12.57 -9.56 10.02
CA ASP A 39 -12.57 -9.79 8.58
C ASP A 39 -11.31 -10.52 8.08
N ARG A 40 -10.42 -10.92 8.98
CA ARG A 40 -9.16 -11.60 8.66
C ARG A 40 -9.05 -12.91 9.43
N SER A 41 -8.63 -13.94 8.73
CA SER A 41 -8.33 -15.27 9.26
C SER A 41 -6.83 -15.41 9.57
N LYS A 42 -6.45 -16.48 10.26
CA LYS A 42 -5.04 -16.85 10.44
C LYS A 42 -4.33 -17.05 9.11
N GLU A 43 -5.03 -17.61 8.12
CA GLU A 43 -4.51 -17.82 6.77
C GLU A 43 -4.09 -16.51 6.11
N ASP A 44 -4.84 -15.43 6.29
CA ASP A 44 -4.49 -14.12 5.75
C ASP A 44 -3.19 -13.57 6.35
N PHE A 45 -2.97 -13.76 7.66
CA PHE A 45 -1.72 -13.35 8.32
C PHE A 45 -0.54 -14.24 7.92
N LEU A 46 -0.76 -15.53 7.70
CA LEU A 46 0.28 -16.44 7.21
C LEU A 46 0.66 -16.08 5.76
N ALA A 47 -0.32 -15.80 4.91
CA ALA A 47 -0.06 -15.38 3.53
C ALA A 47 0.75 -14.08 3.44
N GLU A 48 0.41 -13.08 4.27
CA GLU A 48 1.17 -11.83 4.37
C GLU A 48 2.62 -12.10 4.83
N THR A 49 2.78 -12.80 5.94
CA THR A 49 4.10 -13.01 6.56
C THR A 49 5.00 -13.93 5.72
N GLU A 50 4.43 -14.91 5.02
CA GLU A 50 5.13 -15.74 4.05
C GLU A 50 5.67 -14.88 2.88
N TYR A 51 4.84 -13.98 2.35
CA TYR A 51 5.25 -13.09 1.26
C TYR A 51 6.37 -12.14 1.68
N ILE A 52 6.26 -11.49 2.86
CA ILE A 52 7.32 -10.63 3.39
C ILE A 52 8.63 -11.42 3.56
N ARG A 53 8.57 -12.63 4.09
CA ARG A 53 9.74 -13.49 4.26
C ARG A 53 10.36 -13.82 2.91
N TYR A 54 9.55 -14.21 1.94
CA TYR A 54 10.03 -14.48 0.58
C TYR A 54 10.73 -13.27 -0.04
N LEU A 55 10.12 -12.08 0.05
CA LEU A 55 10.72 -10.85 -0.46
C LEU A 55 12.07 -10.58 0.21
N HIS A 56 12.14 -10.64 1.52
CA HIS A 56 13.37 -10.40 2.27
C HIS A 56 14.49 -11.40 1.89
N ASP A 57 14.17 -12.69 1.86
CA ASP A 57 15.14 -13.76 1.61
C ASP A 57 15.70 -13.73 0.18
N ASN A 58 14.97 -13.07 -0.75
CA ASN A 58 15.39 -12.86 -2.14
C ASN A 58 15.89 -11.43 -2.41
N GLY A 59 16.21 -10.66 -1.36
CA GLY A 59 16.86 -9.36 -1.47
C GLY A 59 15.94 -8.17 -1.69
N GLY A 60 14.63 -8.34 -1.47
CA GLY A 60 13.68 -7.23 -1.37
C GLY A 60 13.94 -6.41 -0.11
N SER A 61 13.86 -5.08 -0.22
CA SER A 61 14.06 -4.17 0.90
C SER A 61 12.77 -4.02 1.71
N VAL A 62 12.51 -4.96 2.60
CA VAL A 62 11.31 -5.03 3.44
C VAL A 62 11.68 -5.25 4.91
N ALA A 63 10.82 -4.79 5.83
CA ALA A 63 10.93 -5.10 7.24
C ALA A 63 10.59 -6.58 7.47
N ASN A 64 11.61 -7.41 7.74
CA ASN A 64 11.47 -8.86 7.81
C ASN A 64 10.62 -9.33 8.99
N VAL A 65 9.93 -10.45 8.82
CA VAL A 65 9.22 -11.15 9.89
C VAL A 65 10.18 -11.99 10.70
N ILE A 66 10.07 -11.97 12.01
CA ILE A 66 10.89 -12.75 12.95
C ILE A 66 10.07 -13.93 13.47
N ASN A 67 10.62 -15.14 13.38
CA ASN A 67 10.00 -16.32 13.94
C ASN A 67 9.85 -16.21 15.46
N SER A 68 8.75 -16.72 15.98
CA SER A 68 8.55 -16.91 17.42
C SER A 68 9.56 -17.96 17.99
N LEU A 69 9.58 -18.09 19.30
CA LEU A 69 10.36 -19.16 19.96
C LEU A 69 9.87 -20.58 19.60
N GLN A 70 8.66 -20.71 19.11
CA GLN A 70 8.08 -21.97 18.60
C GLN A 70 8.39 -22.20 17.11
N GLY A 71 9.04 -21.22 16.44
CA GLY A 71 9.36 -21.29 15.02
C GLY A 71 8.24 -20.76 14.09
N ASN A 72 7.15 -20.24 14.64
CA ASN A 72 6.02 -19.74 13.87
C ASN A 72 6.25 -18.30 13.39
N LEU A 73 5.74 -17.94 12.19
CA LEU A 73 5.69 -16.56 11.72
C LEU A 73 4.57 -15.76 12.39
N VAL A 74 3.46 -16.43 12.69
CA VAL A 74 2.27 -15.87 13.32
C VAL A 74 1.92 -16.66 14.55
N GLU A 75 1.80 -16.02 15.70
CA GLU A 75 1.26 -16.62 16.91
C GLU A 75 -0.21 -16.27 17.08
N GLU A 76 -1.00 -17.25 17.45
CA GLU A 76 -2.41 -17.06 17.78
C GLU A 76 -2.63 -17.19 19.27
N VAL A 77 -3.24 -16.17 19.87
CA VAL A 77 -3.59 -16.16 21.30
C VAL A 77 -5.08 -15.93 21.46
N ILE A 78 -5.73 -16.85 22.16
CA ILE A 78 -7.16 -16.69 22.51
C ILE A 78 -7.25 -15.98 23.86
N TYR A 79 -7.89 -14.82 23.87
CA TYR A 79 -8.16 -14.06 25.09
C TYR A 79 -9.61 -13.56 25.08
N ASN A 80 -10.36 -13.82 26.16
CA ASN A 80 -11.79 -13.51 26.28
C ASN A 80 -12.63 -13.98 25.06
N ASN A 81 -12.42 -15.22 24.61
CA ASN A 81 -13.06 -15.83 23.44
C ASN A 81 -12.82 -15.09 22.11
N ARG A 82 -11.71 -14.36 22.00
CA ARG A 82 -11.28 -13.66 20.77
C ARG A 82 -9.89 -14.14 20.39
N ALA A 83 -9.69 -14.37 19.10
CA ALA A 83 -8.37 -14.67 18.56
C ALA A 83 -7.60 -13.35 18.31
N PHE A 84 -6.36 -13.31 18.78
CA PHE A 84 -5.40 -12.28 18.50
C PHE A 84 -4.25 -12.90 17.72
N PHE A 85 -3.85 -12.27 16.62
CA PHE A 85 -2.72 -12.68 15.82
C PHE A 85 -1.54 -11.76 16.09
N ILE A 86 -0.40 -12.36 16.43
CA ILE A 86 0.79 -11.64 16.88
C ILE A 86 1.91 -11.93 15.91
N VAL A 87 2.49 -10.86 15.37
CA VAL A 87 3.64 -10.90 14.44
C VAL A 87 4.74 -9.99 14.96
N LEU A 88 5.99 -10.47 14.87
CA LEU A 88 7.17 -9.71 15.23
C LEU A 88 7.96 -9.40 13.96
N PHE A 89 8.36 -8.14 13.79
CA PHE A 89 9.16 -7.68 12.65
C PHE A 89 10.48 -7.06 13.11
N ASP A 90 11.49 -7.10 12.25
CA ASP A 90 12.62 -6.21 12.36
C ASP A 90 12.14 -4.76 12.15
N LYS A 91 12.70 -3.83 12.93
CA LYS A 91 12.41 -2.42 12.70
C LYS A 91 13.20 -1.96 11.46
N ALA A 92 12.48 -1.44 10.47
CA ALA A 92 13.08 -0.80 9.31
C ALA A 92 14.05 0.31 9.73
N LYS A 93 15.18 0.41 9.03
CA LYS A 93 16.17 1.48 9.27
C LYS A 93 15.65 2.80 8.70
N GLY A 94 15.94 3.90 9.40
CA GLY A 94 15.55 5.24 8.97
C GLY A 94 14.25 5.71 9.60
N LYS A 95 13.51 6.56 8.89
CA LYS A 95 12.25 7.16 9.32
C LYS A 95 11.41 7.56 8.10
N ARG A 96 10.14 7.90 8.31
CA ARG A 96 9.27 8.41 7.24
C ARG A 96 9.73 9.81 6.81
N PHE A 97 9.33 10.22 5.64
CA PHE A 97 9.66 11.53 5.11
C PHE A 97 9.13 12.67 6.00
N VAL A 98 7.88 12.51 6.47
CA VAL A 98 7.25 13.47 7.40
C VAL A 98 8.03 13.62 8.71
N ASP A 99 8.64 12.54 9.21
CA ASP A 99 9.45 12.55 10.44
C ASP A 99 10.84 13.21 10.24
N ASN A 100 11.15 13.64 8.99
CA ASN A 100 12.33 14.41 8.60
C ASN A 100 11.99 15.79 8.02
N ASP A 101 10.84 16.37 8.41
CA ASP A 101 10.36 17.69 7.95
C ASP A 101 10.32 17.79 6.40
N TYR A 102 10.01 16.72 5.71
CA TYR A 102 10.01 16.61 4.24
C TYR A 102 11.34 17.01 3.58
N LYS A 103 12.46 16.90 4.31
CA LYS A 103 13.80 17.15 3.77
C LYS A 103 14.42 15.83 3.34
N TYR A 104 14.90 15.78 2.11
CA TYR A 104 15.69 14.64 1.66
C TYR A 104 17.13 14.74 2.19
N ARG A 105 17.93 13.71 1.94
CA ARG A 105 19.29 13.61 2.45
C ARG A 105 20.20 14.72 1.90
N GLU A 106 21.17 15.14 2.70
CA GLU A 106 22.11 16.17 2.35
C GLU A 106 22.95 15.79 1.11
N GLY A 107 23.13 16.74 0.19
CA GLY A 107 23.94 16.57 -1.02
C GLY A 107 23.28 15.75 -2.13
N ALA A 108 22.04 15.28 -1.96
CA ALA A 108 21.30 14.57 -2.99
C ALA A 108 20.06 15.35 -3.46
N SER A 109 19.69 15.15 -4.71
CA SER A 109 18.44 15.71 -5.27
C SER A 109 17.23 14.90 -4.79
N ILE A 110 16.08 15.55 -4.66
CA ILE A 110 14.79 14.88 -4.39
C ILE A 110 14.44 13.87 -5.50
N THR A 111 14.92 14.06 -6.71
CA THR A 111 14.74 13.12 -7.83
C THR A 111 15.37 11.75 -7.56
N GLU A 112 16.40 11.66 -6.71
CA GLU A 112 16.95 10.38 -6.26
C GLU A 112 15.92 9.60 -5.43
N TYR A 113 15.16 10.29 -4.58
CA TYR A 113 14.08 9.65 -3.82
C TYR A 113 13.00 9.11 -4.76
N TYR A 114 12.57 9.88 -5.77
CA TYR A 114 11.57 9.43 -6.74
C TYR A 114 12.07 8.18 -7.50
N TYR A 115 13.31 8.20 -7.92
CA TYR A 115 13.96 7.05 -8.55
C TYR A 115 14.00 5.83 -7.61
N ASN A 116 14.38 6.03 -6.35
CA ASN A 116 14.48 4.96 -5.36
C ASN A 116 13.10 4.38 -4.98
N CYS A 117 12.01 5.17 -5.00
CA CYS A 117 10.65 4.67 -4.88
C CYS A 117 10.33 3.69 -6.01
N GLY A 118 10.54 4.10 -7.25
CA GLY A 118 10.34 3.24 -8.42
C GLY A 118 11.22 1.99 -8.39
N LYS A 119 12.50 2.14 -8.07
CA LYS A 119 13.46 1.03 -7.97
C LYS A 119 13.04 0.02 -6.91
N THR A 120 12.67 0.49 -5.72
CA THR A 120 12.22 -0.41 -4.64
C THR A 120 10.99 -1.18 -5.04
N LEU A 121 9.99 -0.50 -5.59
CA LEU A 121 8.75 -1.15 -6.05
C LEU A 121 9.02 -2.12 -7.20
N GLY A 122 9.86 -1.74 -8.17
CA GLY A 122 10.27 -2.62 -9.27
C GLY A 122 10.93 -3.91 -8.79
N LYS A 123 11.80 -3.81 -7.76
CA LYS A 123 12.41 -4.98 -7.14
C LYS A 123 11.37 -5.90 -6.48
N LEU A 124 10.40 -5.35 -5.75
CA LEU A 124 9.34 -6.14 -5.13
C LEU A 124 8.50 -6.85 -6.20
N HIS A 125 8.11 -6.17 -7.27
CA HIS A 125 7.33 -6.75 -8.35
C HIS A 125 8.12 -7.78 -9.16
N GLN A 126 9.42 -7.57 -9.40
CA GLN A 126 10.27 -8.59 -10.03
C GLN A 126 10.27 -9.89 -9.21
N LEU A 127 10.37 -9.80 -7.90
CA LEU A 127 10.29 -10.97 -7.03
C LEU A 127 8.89 -11.59 -7.03
N SER A 128 7.85 -10.78 -7.10
CA SER A 128 6.45 -11.25 -7.14
C SER A 128 6.12 -12.08 -8.38
N LYS A 129 6.79 -11.83 -9.51
CA LYS A 129 6.63 -12.62 -10.75
C LYS A 129 6.98 -14.10 -10.56
N GLU A 130 7.89 -14.39 -9.65
CA GLU A 130 8.38 -15.74 -9.33
C GLU A 130 7.79 -16.32 -8.04
N TYR A 131 6.96 -15.53 -7.33
CA TYR A 131 6.39 -15.94 -6.06
C TYR A 131 5.31 -17.00 -6.20
N ALA A 132 5.52 -18.14 -5.56
CA ALA A 132 4.55 -19.23 -5.47
C ALA A 132 4.06 -19.40 -4.03
N PRO A 133 2.89 -18.84 -3.65
CA PRO A 133 2.40 -18.84 -2.28
C PRO A 133 2.00 -20.25 -1.80
N THR A 134 2.30 -20.57 -0.54
CA THR A 134 1.77 -21.73 0.15
C THR A 134 0.39 -21.40 0.75
N HIS A 135 0.24 -20.17 1.24
CA HIS A 135 -0.99 -19.63 1.82
C HIS A 135 -1.68 -18.70 0.84
N LYS A 136 -3.02 -18.84 0.70
CA LYS A 136 -3.79 -18.06 -0.28
C LYS A 136 -4.04 -16.65 0.20
N ARG A 137 -3.84 -15.70 -0.71
CA ARG A 137 -4.29 -14.32 -0.58
C ARG A 137 -5.39 -14.06 -1.61
N TYR A 138 -6.30 -13.13 -1.34
CA TYR A 138 -7.38 -12.79 -2.27
C TYR A 138 -6.86 -12.07 -3.51
N ASN A 139 -7.65 -12.14 -4.60
CA ASN A 139 -7.46 -11.28 -5.76
C ASN A 139 -8.26 -9.98 -5.58
N PHE A 140 -7.76 -8.90 -6.19
CA PHE A 140 -8.48 -7.62 -6.19
C PHE A 140 -9.94 -7.77 -6.60
N LEU A 141 -10.23 -8.40 -7.74
CA LEU A 141 -11.59 -8.56 -8.25
C LEU A 141 -12.47 -9.49 -7.41
N ASP A 142 -11.91 -10.36 -6.57
CA ASP A 142 -12.69 -11.18 -5.65
C ASP A 142 -13.23 -10.34 -4.49
N LYS A 143 -12.44 -9.39 -4.00
CA LYS A 143 -12.84 -8.47 -2.93
C LYS A 143 -13.70 -7.32 -3.47
N PHE A 144 -13.24 -6.64 -4.54
CA PHE A 144 -13.92 -5.50 -5.14
C PHE A 144 -14.88 -5.93 -6.25
N CYS A 145 -15.77 -6.89 -5.97
CA CYS A 145 -16.79 -7.37 -6.90
C CYS A 145 -18.11 -6.61 -6.71
N MET A 146 -18.97 -6.63 -7.75
CA MET A 146 -20.26 -5.93 -7.71
C MET A 146 -21.22 -6.46 -6.64
N GLU A 147 -21.11 -7.73 -6.25
CA GLU A 147 -21.89 -8.27 -5.14
C GLU A 147 -21.57 -7.54 -3.84
N TYR A 148 -20.27 -7.37 -3.55
CA TYR A 148 -19.82 -6.65 -2.36
C TYR A 148 -20.15 -5.16 -2.42
N ILE A 149 -19.88 -4.50 -3.55
CA ILE A 149 -20.15 -3.08 -3.76
C ILE A 149 -21.65 -2.78 -3.59
N ASN A 150 -22.53 -3.59 -4.18
CA ASN A 150 -23.99 -3.40 -4.07
C ASN A 150 -24.51 -3.58 -2.65
N LYS A 151 -23.86 -4.45 -1.87
CA LYS A 151 -24.22 -4.68 -0.46
C LYS A 151 -23.74 -3.56 0.47
N LEU A 152 -22.61 -2.93 0.11
CA LEU A 152 -21.95 -1.94 0.95
C LEU A 152 -22.43 -0.52 0.67
N ILE A 153 -22.49 -0.13 -0.62
CA ILE A 153 -22.81 1.22 -1.06
C ILE A 153 -24.34 1.37 -1.20
N PRO A 154 -24.95 2.43 -0.62
CA PRO A 154 -26.39 2.66 -0.72
C PRO A 154 -26.90 2.84 -2.17
N ASP A 155 -28.19 2.52 -2.42
CA ASP A 155 -28.80 2.65 -3.76
C ASP A 155 -28.95 4.09 -4.24
N SER A 156 -28.84 5.07 -3.33
CA SER A 156 -28.76 6.50 -3.70
C SER A 156 -27.56 6.82 -4.59
N HIS A 157 -26.53 5.97 -4.61
CA HIS A 157 -25.32 6.10 -5.45
C HIS A 157 -25.38 5.21 -6.71
N ALA A 158 -26.53 5.16 -7.38
CA ALA A 158 -26.72 4.27 -8.54
C ALA A 158 -25.77 4.56 -9.71
N LEU A 159 -25.47 5.84 -9.97
CA LEU A 159 -24.52 6.25 -11.02
C LEU A 159 -23.09 5.80 -10.67
N LEU A 160 -22.65 6.01 -9.43
CA LEU A 160 -21.35 5.54 -8.93
C LEU A 160 -21.21 4.02 -9.12
N LYS A 161 -22.22 3.23 -8.69
CA LYS A 161 -22.21 1.77 -8.85
C LYS A 161 -22.09 1.35 -10.32
N MET A 162 -22.78 2.06 -11.23
CA MET A 162 -22.66 1.80 -12.66
C MET A 162 -21.25 2.08 -13.17
N LYS A 163 -20.63 3.19 -12.79
CA LYS A 163 -19.25 3.52 -13.17
C LYS A 163 -18.23 2.54 -12.61
N MET A 164 -18.42 2.09 -11.37
CA MET A 164 -17.61 1.03 -10.78
C MET A 164 -17.73 -0.28 -11.55
N PHE A 165 -18.94 -0.66 -11.96
CA PHE A 165 -19.17 -1.86 -12.78
C PHE A 165 -18.40 -1.79 -14.11
N ASP A 166 -18.51 -0.65 -14.82
CA ASP A 166 -17.81 -0.46 -16.10
C ASP A 166 -16.28 -0.53 -15.93
N LEU A 167 -15.77 0.08 -14.86
CA LEU A 167 -14.34 0.01 -14.52
C LEU A 167 -13.88 -1.43 -14.22
N LEU A 168 -14.60 -2.15 -13.38
CA LEU A 168 -14.26 -3.53 -13.03
C LEU A 168 -14.28 -4.44 -14.26
N LYS A 169 -15.24 -4.25 -15.15
CA LYS A 169 -15.29 -4.93 -16.45
C LYS A 169 -14.07 -4.63 -17.34
N ALA A 170 -13.64 -3.37 -17.36
CA ALA A 170 -12.43 -2.98 -18.10
C ALA A 170 -11.19 -3.66 -17.53
N LEU A 171 -11.05 -3.70 -16.19
CA LEU A 171 -9.97 -4.41 -15.51
C LEU A 171 -9.99 -5.92 -15.77
N GLU A 172 -11.17 -6.57 -15.77
CA GLU A 172 -11.29 -8.00 -16.11
C GLU A 172 -10.72 -8.34 -17.48
N GLY A 173 -10.79 -7.41 -18.43
CA GLY A 173 -10.28 -7.56 -19.80
C GLY A 173 -8.78 -7.41 -19.94
N LEU A 174 -8.06 -6.94 -18.91
CA LEU A 174 -6.62 -6.76 -18.96
C LEU A 174 -5.87 -8.09 -18.80
N ASP A 175 -4.66 -8.14 -19.40
CA ASP A 175 -3.77 -9.28 -19.25
C ASP A 175 -3.43 -9.57 -17.78
N LYS A 176 -3.42 -10.86 -17.43
CA LYS A 176 -3.06 -11.39 -16.10
C LYS A 176 -1.90 -12.37 -16.17
N SER A 177 -0.99 -12.15 -17.11
CA SER A 177 0.25 -12.91 -17.13
C SER A 177 1.12 -12.59 -15.92
N PRO A 178 2.11 -13.44 -15.59
CA PRO A 178 3.08 -13.13 -14.53
C PRO A 178 3.84 -11.82 -14.75
N GLU A 179 3.89 -11.31 -15.98
CA GLU A 179 4.55 -10.04 -16.30
C GLU A 179 3.73 -8.80 -15.88
N THR A 180 2.41 -8.95 -15.74
CA THR A 180 1.48 -7.84 -15.48
C THR A 180 0.75 -7.96 -14.16
N PHE A 181 0.63 -9.19 -13.62
CA PHE A 181 -0.23 -9.52 -12.49
C PHE A 181 0.47 -10.44 -11.49
N GLY A 182 0.40 -10.12 -10.21
CA GLY A 182 0.98 -10.90 -9.12
C GLY A 182 0.66 -10.30 -7.76
N MET A 183 1.43 -10.69 -6.74
CA MET A 183 1.31 -10.05 -5.42
C MET A 183 1.82 -8.62 -5.49
N VAL A 184 0.99 -7.68 -5.04
CA VAL A 184 1.31 -6.26 -4.89
C VAL A 184 1.29 -5.86 -3.42
N HIS A 185 1.90 -4.72 -3.10
CA HIS A 185 1.81 -4.14 -1.76
C HIS A 185 0.39 -3.64 -1.48
N PHE A 186 -0.25 -3.08 -2.49
CA PHE A 186 -1.61 -2.55 -2.48
C PHE A 186 -1.80 -1.21 -1.76
N ASP A 187 -0.87 -0.85 -0.88
CA ASP A 187 -0.88 0.41 -0.11
C ASP A 187 0.54 1.01 -0.07
N PHE A 188 1.21 1.06 -1.24
CA PHE A 188 2.58 1.57 -1.35
C PHE A 188 2.59 3.10 -1.35
N ASN A 189 2.74 3.68 -0.18
CA ASN A 189 2.80 5.13 0.04
C ASN A 189 3.87 5.50 1.08
N ASP A 190 4.17 6.79 1.24
CA ASP A 190 5.23 7.31 2.11
C ASP A 190 4.96 7.10 3.63
N GLY A 191 3.76 6.69 3.99
CA GLY A 191 3.42 6.22 5.33
C GLY A 191 3.87 4.79 5.63
N ASN A 192 4.13 3.97 4.58
CA ASN A 192 4.37 2.54 4.67
C ASN A 192 5.81 2.12 4.31
N TYR A 193 6.74 3.05 4.32
CA TYR A 193 8.17 2.76 4.27
C TYR A 193 9.01 3.76 5.04
N PHE A 194 10.20 3.32 5.44
CA PHE A 194 11.22 4.18 6.01
C PHE A 194 12.33 4.44 4.99
N ILE A 195 12.91 5.64 5.08
CA ILE A 195 14.06 6.07 4.28
C ILE A 195 15.27 6.17 5.20
N ASP A 196 16.33 5.47 4.85
CA ASP A 196 17.65 5.70 5.42
C ASP A 196 18.24 6.95 4.77
N PHE A 197 18.19 8.07 5.46
CA PHE A 197 18.64 9.36 4.94
C PHE A 197 20.18 9.47 4.80
N ASP A 198 20.95 8.48 5.24
CA ASP A 198 22.39 8.40 4.95
C ASP A 198 22.62 7.84 3.55
N THR A 199 21.84 6.86 3.13
CA THR A 199 22.03 6.09 1.89
C THR A 199 20.96 6.33 0.83
N GLY A 200 19.78 6.83 1.20
CA GLY A 200 18.59 6.95 0.33
C GLY A 200 17.85 5.61 0.16
N GLN A 201 18.24 4.54 0.85
CA GLN A 201 17.57 3.25 0.77
C GLN A 201 16.18 3.31 1.40
N ILE A 202 15.19 2.77 0.71
CA ILE A 202 13.81 2.62 1.17
C ILE A 202 13.63 1.20 1.70
N THR A 203 13.00 1.05 2.89
CA THR A 203 12.61 -0.23 3.47
C THR A 203 11.11 -0.25 3.71
N VAL A 204 10.40 -1.12 3.01
CA VAL A 204 8.93 -1.19 2.98
C VAL A 204 8.41 -2.03 4.14
N TYR A 205 7.25 -1.64 4.69
CA TYR A 205 6.53 -2.37 5.72
C TYR A 205 5.01 -2.24 5.53
N ASP A 206 4.23 -2.92 6.36
CA ASP A 206 2.76 -2.91 6.38
C ASP A 206 2.11 -3.51 5.12
N PHE A 207 2.38 -4.80 4.91
CA PHE A 207 1.83 -5.61 3.81
C PHE A 207 0.43 -6.17 4.12
N ASP A 208 -0.25 -5.67 5.15
CA ASP A 208 -1.52 -6.27 5.59
C ASP A 208 -2.64 -6.16 4.54
N ASN A 209 -2.55 -5.22 3.61
CA ASN A 209 -3.44 -5.06 2.46
C ASN A 209 -2.97 -5.78 1.20
N SER A 210 -1.76 -6.37 1.19
CA SER A 210 -1.22 -7.05 0.01
C SER A 210 -2.20 -8.07 -0.56
N CYS A 211 -2.29 -8.13 -1.89
CA CYS A 211 -3.20 -9.04 -2.60
C CYS A 211 -2.69 -9.32 -4.02
N PHE A 212 -3.33 -10.26 -4.71
CA PHE A 212 -3.07 -10.44 -6.12
C PHE A 212 -3.79 -9.37 -6.94
N CYS A 213 -3.01 -8.54 -7.65
CA CYS A 213 -3.48 -7.44 -8.48
C CYS A 213 -2.50 -7.18 -9.63
N TRP A 214 -2.84 -6.28 -10.53
CA TRP A 214 -1.90 -5.78 -11.54
C TRP A 214 -0.83 -4.90 -10.89
N TYR A 215 0.42 -5.07 -11.30
CA TYR A 215 1.53 -4.25 -10.78
C TYR A 215 1.34 -2.76 -11.00
N LEU A 216 0.59 -2.38 -12.03
CA LEU A 216 0.28 -0.98 -12.31
C LEU A 216 -0.63 -0.35 -11.24
N PHE A 217 -1.30 -1.14 -10.39
CA PHE A 217 -2.06 -0.62 -9.24
C PHE A 217 -1.14 0.11 -8.25
N ASP A 218 -0.03 -0.53 -7.85
CA ASP A 218 0.94 0.10 -6.95
C ASP A 218 1.65 1.29 -7.63
N LEU A 219 1.95 1.21 -8.94
CA LEU A 219 2.51 2.35 -9.67
C LEU A 219 1.54 3.53 -9.74
N ALA A 220 0.24 3.28 -9.83
CA ALA A 220 -0.78 4.32 -9.75
C ALA A 220 -0.81 4.98 -8.36
N ALA A 221 -0.67 4.20 -7.28
CA ALA A 221 -0.54 4.74 -5.93
C ALA A 221 0.73 5.61 -5.78
N VAL A 222 1.87 5.19 -6.36
CA VAL A 222 3.07 6.03 -6.39
C VAL A 222 2.85 7.30 -7.20
N TRP A 223 2.13 7.23 -8.33
CA TRP A 223 1.76 8.43 -9.09
C TRP A 223 0.94 9.39 -8.21
N GLU A 224 -0.06 8.90 -7.48
CA GLU A 224 -0.87 9.72 -6.57
C GLU A 224 -0.02 10.37 -5.47
N ASN A 225 0.97 9.68 -4.91
CA ASN A 225 1.91 10.27 -3.95
C ASN A 225 2.67 11.48 -4.53
N GLY A 226 2.91 11.50 -5.83
CA GLY A 226 3.54 12.62 -6.53
C GLY A 226 2.77 13.93 -6.38
N THR A 227 1.45 13.86 -6.24
CA THR A 227 0.59 15.04 -6.10
C THR A 227 0.92 15.85 -4.82
N GLY A 228 1.36 15.18 -3.76
CA GLY A 228 1.78 15.83 -2.51
C GLY A 228 3.05 16.66 -2.63
N TRP A 229 3.82 16.53 -3.72
CA TRP A 229 5.06 17.29 -3.97
C TRP A 229 4.85 18.52 -4.82
N VAL A 230 3.63 18.74 -5.35
CA VAL A 230 3.31 19.88 -6.20
C VAL A 230 2.64 20.97 -5.37
N TRP A 231 3.10 22.21 -5.56
CA TRP A 231 2.50 23.36 -4.90
C TRP A 231 1.14 23.70 -5.52
N HIS A 232 0.14 23.89 -4.67
CA HIS A 232 -1.23 24.19 -5.11
C HIS A 232 -1.35 25.53 -5.87
N GLU A 233 -0.43 26.47 -5.64
CA GLU A 233 -0.39 27.76 -6.32
C GLU A 233 0.05 27.69 -7.79
N LYS A 234 0.60 26.52 -8.22
CA LYS A 234 0.99 26.33 -9.61
C LYS A 234 -0.23 26.16 -10.52
N SER A 235 -0.08 26.61 -11.77
CA SER A 235 -1.09 26.39 -12.80
C SER A 235 -1.29 24.89 -13.09
N ALA A 236 -2.43 24.54 -13.69
CA ALA A 236 -2.71 23.16 -14.07
C ALA A 236 -1.64 22.57 -15.02
N ASP A 237 -1.12 23.40 -15.96
CA ASP A 237 -0.08 22.97 -16.89
C ASP A 237 1.26 22.69 -16.16
N GLU A 238 1.66 23.57 -15.24
CA GLU A 238 2.87 23.36 -14.43
C GLU A 238 2.77 22.15 -13.51
N ARG A 239 1.57 21.88 -12.96
CA ARG A 239 1.34 20.66 -12.16
C ARG A 239 1.44 19.41 -13.03
N LYS A 240 0.83 19.44 -14.22
CA LYS A 240 0.91 18.34 -15.16
C LYS A 240 2.35 18.06 -15.58
N GLU A 241 3.12 19.09 -15.96
CA GLU A 241 4.54 18.95 -16.33
C GLU A 241 5.35 18.33 -15.18
N PHE A 242 5.15 18.81 -13.94
CA PHE A 242 5.79 18.20 -12.77
C PHE A 242 5.43 16.72 -12.62
N MET A 243 4.16 16.36 -12.75
CA MET A 243 3.69 14.97 -12.57
C MET A 243 4.24 14.05 -13.66
N ASP A 244 4.33 14.54 -14.90
CA ASP A 244 4.92 13.80 -16.01
C ASP A 244 6.42 13.55 -15.76
N ASP A 245 7.18 14.56 -15.32
CA ASP A 245 8.60 14.45 -14.98
C ASP A 245 8.84 13.57 -13.76
N TYR A 246 8.04 13.74 -12.71
CA TYR A 246 8.09 12.91 -11.51
C TYR A 246 7.89 11.43 -11.85
N PHE A 247 6.78 11.12 -12.55
CA PHE A 247 6.43 9.73 -12.84
C PHE A 247 7.41 9.08 -13.80
N LYS A 248 7.97 9.84 -14.73
CA LYS A 248 9.06 9.36 -15.59
C LYS A 248 10.26 8.90 -14.76
N VAL A 249 10.69 9.68 -13.76
CA VAL A 249 11.81 9.30 -12.88
C VAL A 249 11.46 8.02 -12.07
N VAL A 250 10.23 7.91 -11.58
CA VAL A 250 9.74 6.70 -10.89
C VAL A 250 9.80 5.49 -11.82
N VAL A 251 9.30 5.62 -13.06
CA VAL A 251 9.32 4.53 -14.06
C VAL A 251 10.74 4.15 -14.46
N ASP A 252 11.65 5.11 -14.58
CA ASP A 252 13.06 4.83 -14.83
C ASP A 252 13.69 4.00 -13.70
N GLY A 253 13.38 4.35 -12.44
CA GLY A 253 13.77 3.54 -11.28
C GLY A 253 13.15 2.15 -11.30
N TYR A 254 11.88 2.02 -11.58
CA TYR A 254 11.16 0.75 -11.69
C TYR A 254 11.76 -0.16 -12.77
N ARG A 255 12.03 0.40 -13.96
CA ARG A 255 12.63 -0.30 -15.10
C ARG A 255 14.07 -0.74 -14.84
N SER A 256 14.75 -0.19 -13.85
CA SER A 256 16.08 -0.67 -13.46
C SER A 256 16.05 -2.07 -12.81
N GLU A 257 14.89 -2.52 -12.31
CA GLU A 257 14.73 -3.79 -11.61
C GLU A 257 13.83 -4.78 -12.38
N THR A 258 12.81 -4.29 -13.09
CA THR A 258 11.87 -5.15 -13.83
C THR A 258 11.31 -4.44 -15.06
N ALA A 259 10.95 -5.21 -16.08
CA ALA A 259 10.33 -4.65 -17.29
C ALA A 259 8.86 -4.27 -17.03
N ILE A 260 8.46 -3.16 -17.64
CA ILE A 260 7.07 -2.78 -17.87
C ILE A 260 6.97 -2.11 -19.24
N ASP A 261 6.05 -2.59 -20.08
CA ASP A 261 5.84 -2.05 -21.42
C ASP A 261 5.08 -0.73 -21.40
N ASP A 262 5.38 0.15 -22.37
CA ASP A 262 4.66 1.44 -22.50
C ASP A 262 3.16 1.23 -22.72
N SER A 263 2.77 0.19 -23.48
CA SER A 263 1.35 -0.18 -23.66
C SER A 263 0.65 -0.55 -22.35
N MET A 264 1.38 -1.06 -21.34
CA MET A 264 0.82 -1.29 -20.01
C MET A 264 0.67 0.04 -19.27
N LEU A 265 1.64 0.95 -19.38
CA LEU A 265 1.58 2.28 -18.78
C LEU A 265 0.44 3.15 -19.36
N ASP A 266 0.02 2.91 -20.60
CA ASP A 266 -1.15 3.58 -21.20
C ASP A 266 -2.46 3.29 -20.43
N HIS A 267 -2.49 2.22 -19.62
CA HIS A 267 -3.59 1.90 -18.73
C HIS A 267 -3.55 2.63 -17.37
N LEU A 268 -2.55 3.46 -17.10
CA LEU A 268 -2.45 4.20 -15.83
C LEU A 268 -3.76 4.91 -15.43
N PRO A 269 -4.49 5.60 -16.34
CA PRO A 269 -5.76 6.24 -15.97
C PRO A 269 -6.83 5.30 -15.44
N ILE A 270 -6.86 4.04 -15.88
CA ILE A 270 -7.78 3.02 -15.37
C ILE A 270 -7.39 2.64 -13.93
N PHE A 271 -6.10 2.52 -13.64
CA PHE A 271 -5.63 2.16 -12.30
C PHE A 271 -5.74 3.33 -11.31
N LEU A 272 -5.60 4.58 -11.73
CA LEU A 272 -5.95 5.74 -10.90
C LEU A 272 -7.43 5.70 -10.50
N LYS A 273 -8.35 5.35 -11.43
CA LYS A 273 -9.76 5.14 -11.08
C LYS A 273 -9.96 3.93 -10.15
N ALA A 274 -9.16 2.88 -10.30
CA ALA A 274 -9.23 1.70 -9.41
C ALA A 274 -8.82 2.05 -7.97
N ASN A 275 -7.81 2.91 -7.78
CA ASN A 275 -7.43 3.44 -6.47
C ASN A 275 -8.58 4.28 -5.87
N LEU A 276 -9.27 5.10 -6.67
CA LEU A 276 -10.46 5.82 -6.18
C LEU A 276 -11.57 4.86 -5.73
N VAL A 277 -11.81 3.77 -6.47
CA VAL A 277 -12.79 2.74 -6.07
C VAL A 277 -12.41 2.11 -4.76
N GLU A 278 -11.13 1.77 -4.57
CA GLU A 278 -10.61 1.24 -3.30
C GLU A 278 -10.89 2.19 -2.15
N GLY A 279 -10.48 3.45 -2.26
CA GLY A 279 -10.67 4.45 -1.22
C GLY A 279 -12.15 4.72 -0.91
N ILE A 280 -13.03 4.78 -1.93
CA ILE A 280 -14.47 4.94 -1.74
C ILE A 280 -15.06 3.72 -1.01
N VAL A 281 -14.66 2.51 -1.40
CA VAL A 281 -15.12 1.28 -0.72
C VAL A 281 -14.65 1.27 0.72
N SER A 282 -13.39 1.61 0.99
CA SER A 282 -12.83 1.74 2.34
C SER A 282 -13.60 2.74 3.20
N HIS A 283 -13.98 3.90 2.62
CA HIS A 283 -14.84 4.88 3.30
C HIS A 283 -16.19 4.28 3.74
N PHE A 284 -16.89 3.59 2.83
CA PHE A 284 -18.17 2.96 3.17
C PHE A 284 -18.01 1.79 4.16
N GLU A 285 -16.87 1.10 4.15
CA GLU A 285 -16.52 0.11 5.19
C GLU A 285 -16.39 0.78 6.57
N CYS A 286 -15.66 1.90 6.66
CA CYS A 286 -15.52 2.67 7.90
C CYS A 286 -16.89 3.14 8.43
N LEU A 287 -17.75 3.69 7.57
CA LEU A 287 -19.11 4.10 7.95
C LEU A 287 -19.95 2.93 8.49
N ARG A 288 -19.90 1.78 7.81
CA ARG A 288 -20.60 0.55 8.26
C ARG A 288 -20.13 0.11 9.65
N ASP A 289 -18.84 0.18 9.91
CA ASP A 289 -18.22 -0.33 11.13
C ASP A 289 -18.23 0.71 12.27
N GLY A 290 -18.72 1.94 12.00
CA GLY A 290 -18.78 3.04 12.97
C GLY A 290 -17.40 3.61 13.31
N ASP A 291 -16.42 3.41 12.44
CA ASP A 291 -15.09 3.99 12.53
C ASP A 291 -15.08 5.32 11.78
N ASN A 292 -15.10 6.42 12.51
CA ASN A 292 -15.10 7.77 11.94
C ASN A 292 -13.72 8.43 11.98
N ASP A 293 -12.71 7.75 12.52
CA ASP A 293 -11.36 8.27 12.58
C ASP A 293 -10.68 8.09 11.22
N GLY A 294 -10.28 9.20 10.59
CA GLY A 294 -9.56 9.19 9.32
C GLY A 294 -10.44 9.27 8.06
N ILE A 295 -11.74 9.50 8.21
CA ILE A 295 -12.63 9.78 7.07
C ILE A 295 -12.38 11.21 6.57
N ASP A 296 -11.88 11.34 5.34
CA ASP A 296 -11.81 12.59 4.60
C ASP A 296 -13.03 12.68 3.67
N GLU A 297 -14.10 13.30 4.17
CA GLU A 297 -15.36 13.45 3.40
C GLU A 297 -15.17 14.30 2.13
N GLU A 298 -14.26 15.26 2.15
CA GLU A 298 -13.97 16.11 0.99
C GLU A 298 -13.27 15.28 -0.10
N TRP A 299 -12.27 14.50 0.26
CA TRP A 299 -11.60 13.57 -0.65
C TRP A 299 -12.59 12.59 -1.28
N VAL A 300 -13.45 11.95 -0.46
CA VAL A 300 -14.43 10.97 -0.94
C VAL A 300 -15.44 11.62 -1.88
N SER A 301 -15.95 12.80 -1.55
CA SER A 301 -16.89 13.53 -2.40
C SER A 301 -16.27 13.85 -3.77
N ASN A 302 -14.99 14.28 -3.78
CA ASN A 302 -14.25 14.54 -5.01
C ASN A 302 -13.98 13.25 -5.80
N ALA A 303 -13.61 12.17 -5.14
CA ALA A 303 -13.37 10.87 -5.77
C ALA A 303 -14.64 10.33 -6.45
N ILE A 304 -15.79 10.42 -5.78
CA ILE A 304 -17.11 10.05 -6.35
C ILE A 304 -17.39 10.89 -7.59
N LYS A 305 -17.22 12.21 -7.50
CA LYS A 305 -17.42 13.12 -8.64
C LYS A 305 -16.52 12.76 -9.82
N CYS A 306 -15.24 12.48 -9.57
CA CYS A 306 -14.31 12.08 -10.62
C CYS A 306 -14.75 10.81 -11.36
N LEU A 307 -15.30 9.83 -10.63
CA LEU A 307 -15.82 8.60 -11.25
C LEU A 307 -17.13 8.85 -12.00
N GLU A 308 -18.10 9.59 -11.41
CA GLU A 308 -19.42 9.80 -12.00
C GLU A 308 -19.37 10.67 -13.26
N GLU A 309 -18.55 11.71 -13.27
CA GLU A 309 -18.42 12.69 -14.36
C GLU A 309 -17.28 12.37 -15.35
N ASP A 310 -16.56 11.25 -15.16
CA ASP A 310 -15.37 10.88 -15.95
C ASP A 310 -14.27 11.96 -15.96
N ILE A 311 -14.16 12.72 -14.87
CA ILE A 311 -13.09 13.71 -14.68
C ILE A 311 -11.81 12.98 -14.29
N PRO A 312 -10.66 13.23 -14.95
CA PRO A 312 -9.40 12.67 -14.52
C PRO A 312 -9.07 13.08 -13.08
N PHE A 313 -8.78 12.12 -12.22
CA PHE A 313 -8.24 12.43 -10.90
C PHE A 313 -6.80 12.97 -11.07
N ASN A 314 -6.56 14.14 -10.54
CA ASN A 314 -5.26 14.83 -10.64
C ASN A 314 -4.65 15.11 -9.27
N GLY A 315 -5.22 14.55 -8.20
CA GLY A 315 -4.76 14.74 -6.83
C GLY A 315 -5.03 16.11 -6.24
N PHE A 316 -5.67 17.02 -6.99
CA PHE A 316 -5.97 18.37 -6.52
C PHE A 316 -7.49 18.60 -6.50
N PHE A 317 -7.97 19.14 -5.40
CA PHE A 317 -9.30 19.71 -5.32
C PHE A 317 -9.29 21.02 -6.10
N SER A 318 -10.17 21.17 -7.06
CA SER A 318 -10.26 22.34 -7.94
C SER A 318 -10.79 23.56 -7.21
#